data_03983d706a59b884dc78d9515fbf0733
#
_entry.id   03983d706a59b884dc78d9515fbf0733
#
_cell.length_a   1.000
_cell.length_b   1.000
_cell.length_c   1.000
_cell.angle_alpha   90.00
_cell.angle_beta   90.00
_cell.angle_gamma   90.00
#
_symmetry.space_group_name_H-M   'P 1'
#
loop_
_entity.id
_entity.type
_entity.pdbx_description
1 polymer ?
#
loop_
_entity_poly.entity_id
_entity_poly.type
_entity_poly.pdbx_seq_one_letter_code
_entity_poly.pdbx_strand_id
1 'polypeptide(L)'
;MTAFVVFFFPILIYLGSWQVSRGLEKEDIVSQHYENKSLPVINEKEMPSINSKNLTYRTVNLRGEFGQESYLLDNRLYRQEAGYEVFTTFETSEKNLFLVNRGWISKEGFSYDEKIGLKEKDTSIQGILSLSLIHI
;
A
#
# COMPACT_ATOMS: atom_id res chain seq x y z
N MET A 1 -9.86 -16.13 -46.76
CA MET A 1 -10.69 -15.65 -45.67
C MET A 1 -10.83 -16.62 -44.52
N THR A 2 -11.23 -17.89 -44.78
CA THR A 2 -11.39 -18.93 -43.74
C THR A 2 -10.11 -19.25 -42.96
N ALA A 3 -8.97 -19.35 -43.61
CA ALA A 3 -7.68 -19.64 -42.93
C ALA A 3 -7.31 -18.55 -41.92
N PHE A 4 -7.58 -17.28 -42.20
CA PHE A 4 -7.35 -16.17 -41.30
C PHE A 4 -8.24 -16.27 -40.03
N VAL A 5 -9.50 -16.60 -40.22
CA VAL A 5 -10.44 -16.76 -39.09
C VAL A 5 -10.03 -17.95 -38.22
N VAL A 6 -9.70 -19.08 -38.81
CA VAL A 6 -9.28 -20.27 -38.06
C VAL A 6 -8.01 -20.04 -37.27
N PHE A 7 -7.10 -19.19 -37.76
CA PHE A 7 -5.85 -18.86 -37.05
C PHE A 7 -6.07 -17.85 -35.92
N PHE A 8 -6.79 -16.76 -36.18
CA PHE A 8 -6.92 -15.68 -35.21
C PHE A 8 -8.00 -15.92 -34.15
N PHE A 9 -9.04 -16.67 -34.44
CA PHE A 9 -10.15 -16.92 -33.53
C PHE A 9 -9.72 -17.58 -32.20
N PRO A 10 -8.87 -18.62 -32.19
CA PRO A 10 -8.36 -19.18 -30.93
C PRO A 10 -7.53 -18.18 -30.12
N ILE A 11 -6.74 -17.34 -30.79
CA ILE A 11 -5.92 -16.29 -30.13
C ILE A 11 -6.82 -15.27 -29.44
N LEU A 12 -7.89 -14.84 -30.11
CA LEU A 12 -8.83 -13.89 -29.54
C LEU A 12 -9.58 -14.49 -28.33
N ILE A 13 -9.98 -15.76 -28.40
CA ILE A 13 -10.61 -16.45 -27.27
C ILE A 13 -9.63 -16.53 -26.08
N TYR A 14 -8.38 -16.90 -26.35
CA TYR A 14 -7.36 -16.96 -25.30
C TYR A 14 -7.11 -15.60 -24.63
N LEU A 15 -6.95 -14.55 -25.43
CA LEU A 15 -6.79 -13.18 -24.95
C LEU A 15 -8.03 -12.70 -24.16
N GLY A 16 -9.22 -13.00 -24.65
CA GLY A 16 -10.48 -12.67 -23.96
C GLY A 16 -10.58 -13.38 -22.61
N SER A 17 -10.28 -14.68 -22.55
CA SER A 17 -10.27 -15.45 -21.33
C SER A 17 -9.22 -14.91 -20.33
N TRP A 18 -8.02 -14.57 -20.81
CA TRP A 18 -6.98 -13.97 -19.98
C TRP A 18 -7.42 -12.62 -19.39
N GLN A 19 -8.07 -11.75 -20.18
CA GLN A 19 -8.60 -10.47 -19.71
C GLN A 19 -9.67 -10.64 -18.62
N VAL A 20 -10.57 -11.60 -18.79
CA VAL A 20 -11.59 -11.93 -17.78
C VAL A 20 -10.93 -12.42 -16.49
N SER A 21 -9.97 -13.35 -16.58
CA SER A 21 -9.24 -13.84 -15.40
C SER A 21 -8.56 -12.71 -14.63
N ARG A 22 -7.90 -11.78 -15.35
CA ARG A 22 -7.28 -10.60 -14.72
C ARG A 22 -8.29 -9.65 -14.09
N GLY A 23 -9.48 -9.56 -14.65
CA GLY A 23 -10.59 -8.79 -14.06
C GLY A 23 -11.04 -9.38 -12.72
N LEU A 24 -11.25 -10.68 -12.67
CA LEU A 24 -11.68 -11.40 -11.47
C LEU A 24 -10.63 -11.31 -10.34
N GLU A 25 -9.34 -11.45 -10.66
CA GLU A 25 -8.27 -11.25 -9.65
C GLU A 25 -8.31 -9.86 -9.00
N LYS A 26 -8.58 -8.83 -9.81
CA LYS A 26 -8.68 -7.45 -9.29
C LYS A 26 -9.92 -7.26 -8.43
N GLU A 27 -11.03 -7.87 -8.81
CA GLU A 27 -12.28 -7.82 -8.06
C GLU A 27 -12.14 -8.49 -6.69
N ASP A 28 -11.44 -9.62 -6.61
CA ASP A 28 -11.10 -10.30 -5.35
C ASP A 28 -10.26 -9.41 -4.42
N ILE A 29 -9.24 -8.74 -4.94
CA ILE A 29 -8.40 -7.82 -4.16
C ILE A 29 -9.23 -6.64 -3.63
N VAL A 30 -10.11 -6.09 -4.45
CA VAL A 30 -10.97 -4.97 -4.07
C VAL A 30 -11.98 -5.40 -3.01
N SER A 31 -12.60 -6.57 -3.15
CA SER A 31 -13.55 -7.09 -2.15
C SER A 31 -12.88 -7.35 -0.80
N GLN A 32 -11.70 -8.00 -0.80
CA GLN A 32 -10.91 -8.18 0.42
C GLN A 32 -10.53 -6.85 1.09
N HIS A 33 -10.21 -5.83 0.29
CA HIS A 33 -9.93 -4.49 0.83
C HIS A 33 -11.15 -3.91 1.56
N TYR A 34 -12.33 -3.97 0.95
CA TYR A 34 -13.56 -3.47 1.58
C TYR A 34 -13.95 -4.28 2.80
N GLU A 35 -13.88 -5.60 2.74
CA GLU A 35 -14.19 -6.48 3.86
C GLU A 35 -13.25 -6.20 5.05
N ASN A 36 -11.94 -6.21 4.82
CA ASN A 36 -10.97 -6.01 5.90
C ASN A 36 -11.01 -4.59 6.48
N LYS A 37 -11.30 -3.59 5.66
CA LYS A 37 -11.47 -2.21 6.12
C LYS A 37 -12.70 -2.02 7.01
N SER A 38 -13.76 -2.80 6.79
CA SER A 38 -15.00 -2.73 7.58
C SER A 38 -14.89 -3.41 8.96
N LEU A 39 -13.87 -4.25 9.16
CA LEU A 39 -13.65 -4.95 10.41
C LEU A 39 -13.16 -3.99 11.52
N PRO A 40 -13.39 -4.33 12.79
CA PRO A 40 -12.95 -3.52 13.92
C PRO A 40 -11.45 -3.21 13.86
N VAL A 41 -11.06 -2.01 14.32
CA VAL A 41 -9.65 -1.63 14.47
C VAL A 41 -8.95 -2.59 15.42
N ILE A 42 -7.76 -3.04 15.04
CA ILE A 42 -6.94 -3.92 15.86
C ILE A 42 -5.77 -3.17 16.47
N ASN A 43 -5.40 -3.55 17.68
CA ASN A 43 -4.19 -3.06 18.33
C ASN A 43 -3.00 -3.94 17.95
N GLU A 44 -1.80 -3.41 18.11
CA GLU A 44 -0.56 -4.13 17.80
C GLU A 44 -0.47 -5.51 18.46
N LYS A 45 -0.87 -5.62 19.74
CA LYS A 45 -0.82 -6.87 20.50
C LYS A 45 -1.67 -8.01 19.93
N GLU A 46 -2.68 -7.66 19.17
CA GLU A 46 -3.60 -8.63 18.55
C GLU A 46 -3.07 -9.12 17.19
N MET A 47 -2.15 -8.38 16.57
CA MET A 47 -1.63 -8.68 15.23
C MET A 47 -0.98 -10.08 15.11
N PRO A 48 -0.16 -10.55 16.06
CA PRO A 48 0.49 -11.87 15.95
C PRO A 48 -0.50 -13.05 15.93
N SER A 49 -1.70 -12.86 16.46
CA SER A 49 -2.75 -13.91 16.49
C SER A 49 -3.52 -14.01 15.16
N ILE A 50 -3.36 -13.06 14.26
CA ILE A 50 -4.11 -12.97 13.01
C ILE A 50 -3.21 -13.42 11.83
N ASN A 51 -3.76 -14.24 10.94
CA ASN A 51 -3.06 -14.66 9.74
C ASN A 51 -2.67 -13.45 8.88
N SER A 52 -1.48 -13.46 8.30
CA SER A 52 -0.95 -12.36 7.47
C SER A 52 -1.89 -11.93 6.34
N LYS A 53 -2.59 -12.87 5.69
CA LYS A 53 -3.59 -12.53 4.67
C LYS A 53 -4.75 -11.70 5.22
N ASN A 54 -5.17 -11.98 6.46
CA ASN A 54 -6.27 -11.28 7.11
C ASN A 54 -5.83 -9.95 7.75
N LEU A 55 -4.52 -9.72 7.86
CA LEU A 55 -3.94 -8.45 8.32
C LEU A 55 -3.87 -7.40 7.20
N THR A 56 -3.74 -7.83 5.96
CA THR A 56 -3.67 -6.90 4.82
C THR A 56 -4.96 -6.09 4.71
N TYR A 57 -4.81 -4.78 4.56
CA TYR A 57 -5.90 -3.80 4.51
C TYR A 57 -6.71 -3.63 5.82
N ARG A 58 -6.29 -4.20 6.94
CA ARG A 58 -6.88 -3.94 8.25
C ARG A 58 -6.50 -2.56 8.76
N THR A 59 -7.44 -1.92 9.43
CA THR A 59 -7.16 -0.71 10.19
C THR A 59 -6.49 -1.10 11.51
N VAL A 60 -5.31 -0.54 11.75
CA VAL A 60 -4.50 -0.79 12.94
C VAL A 60 -4.28 0.49 13.73
N ASN A 61 -4.19 0.35 15.03
CA ASN A 61 -3.81 1.43 15.95
C ASN A 61 -2.46 1.10 16.56
N LEU A 62 -1.47 1.97 16.34
CA LEU A 62 -0.11 1.81 16.82
C LEU A 62 0.24 2.98 17.73
N ARG A 63 0.99 2.70 18.80
CA ARG A 63 1.52 3.71 19.70
C ARG A 63 3.04 3.64 19.74
N GLY A 64 3.70 4.78 19.57
CA GLY A 64 5.16 4.80 19.50
C GLY A 64 5.71 6.16 19.10
N GLU A 65 6.87 6.16 18.45
CA GLU A 65 7.59 7.36 18.05
C GLU A 65 8.01 7.28 16.58
N PHE A 66 7.94 8.41 15.88
CA PHE A 66 8.51 8.50 14.54
C PHE A 66 10.04 8.57 14.61
N GLY A 67 10.69 7.82 13.72
CA GLY A 67 12.12 7.90 13.49
C GLY A 67 12.54 9.23 12.88
N GLN A 68 13.85 9.48 12.88
CA GLN A 68 14.41 10.70 12.32
C GLN A 68 14.58 10.65 10.81
N GLU A 69 14.60 9.44 10.24
CA GLU A 69 14.83 9.21 8.82
C GLU A 69 13.53 9.10 8.06
N SER A 70 13.44 9.84 6.97
CA SER A 70 12.34 9.75 6.02
C SER A 70 12.88 9.36 4.65
N TYR A 71 12.15 8.51 3.96
CA TYR A 71 12.46 8.01 2.63
C TYR A 71 11.46 8.58 1.63
N LEU A 72 11.95 9.01 0.48
CA LEU A 72 11.14 9.55 -0.59
C LEU A 72 11.04 8.53 -1.72
N LEU A 73 9.83 8.08 -2.00
CA LEU A 73 9.56 7.25 -3.16
C LEU A 73 9.23 8.14 -4.35
N ASP A 74 10.16 8.19 -5.30
CA ASP A 74 10.08 9.05 -6.48
C ASP A 74 9.05 8.54 -7.52
N ASN A 75 8.74 9.42 -8.45
CA ASN A 75 7.90 9.16 -9.62
C ASN A 75 6.46 8.73 -9.28
N ARG A 76 5.88 9.33 -8.24
CA ARG A 76 4.49 9.17 -7.85
C ARG A 76 3.64 10.31 -8.42
N LEU A 77 2.69 9.95 -9.26
CA LEU A 77 1.74 10.90 -9.84
C LEU A 77 0.52 11.05 -8.93
N TYR A 78 0.21 12.29 -8.56
CA TYR A 78 -1.03 12.64 -7.90
C TYR A 78 -1.66 13.83 -8.60
N ARG A 79 -2.91 13.70 -9.05
CA ARG A 79 -3.63 14.74 -9.83
C ARG A 79 -2.86 15.26 -11.04
N GLN A 80 -2.15 14.36 -11.73
CA GLN A 80 -1.30 14.65 -12.91
C GLN A 80 -0.01 15.41 -12.60
N GLU A 81 0.33 15.65 -11.34
CA GLU A 81 1.60 16.23 -10.91
C GLU A 81 2.58 15.14 -10.46
N ALA A 82 3.85 15.33 -10.81
CA ALA A 82 4.92 14.46 -10.33
C ALA A 82 5.35 14.85 -8.92
N GLY A 83 5.50 13.86 -8.05
CA GLY A 83 5.87 14.09 -6.67
C GLY A 83 6.53 12.88 -6.01
N TYR A 84 6.62 12.97 -4.71
CA TYR A 84 7.19 11.94 -3.84
C TYR A 84 6.15 11.44 -2.85
N GLU A 85 6.11 10.14 -2.61
CA GLU A 85 5.50 9.60 -1.40
C GLU A 85 6.54 9.60 -0.28
N VAL A 86 6.15 10.09 0.89
CA VAL A 86 7.03 10.22 2.06
C VAL A 86 6.79 9.05 2.99
N PHE A 87 7.82 8.28 3.23
CA PHE A 87 7.81 7.19 4.18
C PHE A 87 8.72 7.51 5.37
N THR A 88 8.22 7.30 6.57
CA THR A 88 9.00 7.49 7.80
C THR A 88 8.92 6.24 8.65
N THR A 89 10.02 5.86 9.28
CA THR A 89 10.02 4.77 10.25
C THR A 89 9.23 5.14 11.49
N PHE A 90 8.51 4.17 12.04
CA PHE A 90 7.74 4.31 13.28
C PHE A 90 8.08 3.14 14.19
N GLU A 91 8.69 3.41 15.33
CA GLU A 91 9.00 2.40 16.33
C GLU A 91 7.92 2.41 17.39
N THR A 92 7.27 1.27 17.57
CA THR A 92 6.20 1.12 18.55
C THR A 92 6.73 0.91 19.96
N SER A 93 5.85 1.07 20.95
CA SER A 93 6.16 0.78 22.36
C SER A 93 6.56 -0.69 22.58
N GLU A 94 6.13 -1.61 21.72
CA GLU A 94 6.48 -3.03 21.72
C GLU A 94 7.80 -3.33 20.96
N LYS A 95 8.51 -2.27 20.52
CA LYS A 95 9.77 -2.37 19.78
C LYS A 95 9.66 -2.97 18.38
N ASN A 96 8.49 -2.96 17.78
CA ASN A 96 8.30 -3.29 16.38
C ASN A 96 8.53 -2.04 15.51
N LEU A 97 9.12 -2.25 14.33
CA LEU A 97 9.40 -1.19 13.38
C LEU A 97 8.44 -1.26 12.19
N PHE A 98 7.74 -0.18 11.95
CA PHE A 98 6.84 -0.01 10.82
C PHE A 98 7.35 1.08 9.89
N LEU A 99 7.04 0.97 8.61
CA LEU A 99 7.25 2.02 7.62
C LEU A 99 5.91 2.68 7.31
N VAL A 100 5.76 3.93 7.72
CA VAL A 100 4.50 4.68 7.61
C VAL A 100 4.56 5.61 6.41
N ASN A 101 3.62 5.44 5.47
CA ASN A 101 3.40 6.38 4.38
C ASN A 101 2.67 7.61 4.95
N ARG A 102 3.33 8.75 4.94
CA ARG A 102 2.81 10.03 5.47
C ARG A 102 2.07 10.86 4.41
N GLY A 103 2.02 10.37 3.19
CA GLY A 103 1.35 11.02 2.09
C GLY A 103 2.28 11.47 0.97
N TRP A 104 1.73 12.26 0.07
CA TRP A 104 2.38 12.73 -1.14
C TRP A 104 2.74 14.20 -1.03
N ILE A 105 3.91 14.57 -1.60
CA ILE A 105 4.37 15.95 -1.74
C ILE A 105 4.75 16.23 -3.19
N SER A 106 4.51 17.45 -3.66
CA SER A 106 4.90 17.86 -5.02
C SER A 106 6.42 17.98 -5.14
N LYS A 107 6.95 17.66 -6.32
CA LYS A 107 8.35 17.99 -6.67
C LYS A 107 8.60 19.48 -6.76
N GLU A 108 7.57 20.24 -7.12
CA GLU A 108 7.68 21.67 -7.32
C GLU A 108 7.79 22.37 -5.96
N GLY A 109 8.92 23.05 -5.72
CA GLY A 109 9.19 23.74 -4.46
C GLY A 109 9.71 22.86 -3.32
N PHE A 110 9.92 21.56 -3.53
CA PHE A 110 10.49 20.69 -2.53
C PHE A 110 12.00 20.93 -2.37
N SER A 111 12.43 21.29 -1.14
CA SER A 111 13.85 21.35 -0.76
C SER A 111 14.21 20.16 0.14
N TYR A 112 15.28 19.47 -0.20
CA TYR A 112 15.77 18.31 0.58
C TYR A 112 16.22 18.67 2.01
N ASP A 113 16.49 19.97 2.25
CA ASP A 113 16.90 20.49 3.57
C ASP A 113 15.72 20.70 4.52
N GLU A 114 14.50 20.62 4.04
CA GLU A 114 13.31 20.69 4.85
C GLU A 114 13.17 19.36 5.63
N LYS A 115 13.51 19.40 6.93
CA LYS A 115 13.42 18.25 7.82
C LYS A 115 11.96 17.78 7.89
N ILE A 116 11.63 16.75 7.13
CA ILE A 116 10.31 16.09 7.14
C ILE A 116 10.09 15.34 8.47
N GLY A 117 11.04 15.42 9.39
CA GLY A 117 11.02 14.77 10.69
C GLY A 117 10.28 15.55 11.74
N LEU A 118 9.03 15.21 12.00
CA LEU A 118 8.38 15.59 13.24
C LEU A 118 8.88 14.66 14.35
N LYS A 119 9.56 15.21 15.35
CA LYS A 119 9.85 14.50 16.60
C LYS A 119 8.57 14.54 17.46
N GLU A 120 7.59 13.76 17.11
CA GLU A 120 6.46 13.51 18.00
C GLU A 120 6.77 12.28 18.84
N LYS A 121 7.02 12.52 20.14
CA LYS A 121 7.20 11.46 21.13
C LYS A 121 5.83 10.97 21.59
N ASP A 122 5.74 9.65 21.76
CA ASP A 122 4.55 8.96 22.31
C ASP A 122 3.24 9.31 21.57
N THR A 123 3.28 9.14 20.26
CA THR A 123 2.15 9.41 19.38
C THR A 123 1.34 8.14 19.12
N SER A 124 0.02 8.26 19.08
CA SER A 124 -0.86 7.21 18.59
C SER A 124 -1.25 7.50 17.15
N ILE A 125 -1.00 6.54 16.28
CA ILE A 125 -1.36 6.63 14.86
C ILE A 125 -2.35 5.54 14.49
N GLN A 126 -3.28 5.87 13.60
CA GLN A 126 -4.20 4.93 12.99
C GLN A 126 -3.95 4.89 11.50
N GLY A 127 -3.78 3.69 10.95
CA GLY A 127 -3.51 3.50 9.54
C GLY A 127 -4.02 2.18 9.01
N ILE A 128 -3.94 2.02 7.70
CA ILE A 128 -4.26 0.75 7.03
C ILE A 128 -2.96 -0.01 6.83
N LEU A 129 -2.91 -1.25 7.35
CA LEU A 129 -1.76 -2.11 7.19
C LEU A 129 -1.68 -2.64 5.76
N SER A 130 -0.57 -2.39 5.10
CA SER A 130 -0.26 -2.97 3.78
C SER A 130 0.94 -3.89 3.92
N LEU A 131 0.74 -5.17 3.68
CA LEU A 131 1.81 -6.16 3.59
C LEU A 131 2.27 -6.19 2.13
N SER A 132 2.87 -5.10 1.66
CA SER A 132 3.48 -5.06 0.35
C SER A 132 4.86 -5.70 0.43
N LEU A 133 4.99 -6.92 -0.08
CA LEU A 133 6.29 -7.46 -0.45
C LEU A 133 6.75 -6.70 -1.69
N ILE A 134 7.60 -5.71 -1.48
CA ILE A 134 8.39 -5.13 -2.58
C ILE A 134 9.44 -6.19 -2.91
N HIS A 135 9.17 -7.01 -3.91
CA HIS A 135 10.23 -7.77 -4.57
C HIS A 135 11.07 -6.77 -5.36
N ILE A 136 12.20 -6.44 -4.80
CA ILE A 136 13.28 -5.76 -5.53
C ILE A 136 14.02 -6.83 -6.34
#